data_0fc7d0db66cf1c0047e8044a2bb08e59
#
_entry.id   0fc7d0db66cf1c0047e8044a2bb08e59
#
_cell.length_a   1.000
_cell.length_b   1.000
_cell.length_c   1.000
_cell.angle_alpha   90.00
_cell.angle_beta   90.00
_cell.angle_gamma   90.00
#
_symmetry.space_group_name_H-M   'P 1'
#
loop_
_entity.id
_entity.type
_entity.pdbx_description
1 polymer ?
#
loop_
_entity_poly.entity_id
_entity_poly.type
_entity_poly.pdbx_seq_one_letter_code
_entity_poly.pdbx_strand_id
1 'polypeptide(L)'
;MSNIIYKDVHDFNEDELKNLFLSVEWSSGHFPDKLVIAMKNFKTVYSAWDNNKLVGMVCAMDDGIMNAYVHYLLVNPKYHHLSIGRTLVDKIKNHYKDYLRIAVIAYDDEMHFYENCGFKKAKDASPMFITSLWT
;
A
#
# COMPACT_ATOMS: atom_id res chain seq x y z
N MET A 1 24.31 6.10 2.78
CA MET A 1 22.95 6.11 3.33
C MET A 1 21.95 6.53 2.28
N SER A 2 20.89 5.77 2.17
CA SER A 2 19.82 6.12 1.23
C SER A 2 18.93 7.18 1.83
N ASN A 3 18.67 8.24 1.06
CA ASN A 3 17.65 9.22 1.41
C ASN A 3 16.37 8.82 0.69
N ILE A 4 15.36 8.46 1.46
CA ILE A 4 14.08 8.06 0.90
C ILE A 4 13.24 9.31 0.66
N ILE A 5 12.78 9.46 -0.59
CA ILE A 5 11.90 10.55 -1.00
C ILE A 5 10.48 9.99 -1.12
N TYR A 6 9.50 10.69 -0.59
CA TYR A 6 8.09 10.29 -0.67
C TYR A 6 7.36 11.19 -1.67
N LYS A 7 6.51 10.58 -2.49
CA LYS A 7 5.74 11.28 -3.52
C LYS A 7 4.29 10.87 -3.48
N ASP A 8 3.42 11.77 -3.95
CA ASP A 8 1.98 11.53 -4.07
C ASP A 8 1.54 11.51 -5.54
N VAL A 9 2.32 10.85 -6.38
CA VAL A 9 2.08 10.76 -7.82
C VAL A 9 1.31 9.49 -8.17
N HIS A 10 0.67 9.51 -9.35
CA HIS A 10 -0.12 8.39 -9.86
C HIS A 10 0.50 7.75 -11.11
N ASP A 11 1.55 8.33 -11.66
CA ASP A 11 2.18 7.84 -12.88
C ASP A 11 3.39 6.98 -12.55
N PHE A 12 3.36 5.75 -13.01
CA PHE A 12 4.43 4.78 -12.84
C PHE A 12 4.65 4.04 -14.15
N ASN A 13 5.86 3.55 -14.38
CA ASN A 13 6.08 2.66 -15.51
C ASN A 13 5.91 1.20 -15.10
N GLU A 14 5.75 0.32 -16.10
CA GLU A 14 5.48 -1.10 -15.84
C GLU A 14 6.60 -1.78 -15.09
N ASP A 15 7.86 -1.49 -15.46
CA ASP A 15 9.01 -2.16 -14.87
C ASP A 15 9.17 -1.84 -13.38
N GLU A 16 8.98 -0.59 -12.98
CA GLU A 16 9.13 -0.23 -11.56
C GLU A 16 8.02 -0.85 -10.70
N LEU A 17 6.80 -0.91 -11.21
CA LEU A 17 5.70 -1.57 -10.47
C LEU A 17 5.92 -3.09 -10.41
N LYS A 18 6.29 -3.70 -11.54
CA LYS A 18 6.59 -5.13 -11.57
C LYS A 18 7.70 -5.49 -10.58
N ASN A 19 8.78 -4.74 -10.61
CA ASN A 19 9.93 -5.03 -9.74
C ASN A 19 9.56 -4.88 -8.26
N LEU A 20 8.79 -3.86 -7.89
CA LEU A 20 8.36 -3.69 -6.51
C LEU A 20 7.44 -4.82 -6.08
N PHE A 21 6.39 -5.10 -6.84
CA PHE A 21 5.40 -6.12 -6.46
C PHE A 21 6.01 -7.52 -6.39
N LEU A 22 6.88 -7.87 -7.35
CA LEU A 22 7.53 -9.17 -7.32
C LEU A 22 8.60 -9.27 -6.24
N SER A 23 9.11 -8.16 -5.74
CA SER A 23 10.07 -8.18 -4.62
C SER A 23 9.45 -8.75 -3.35
N VAL A 24 8.13 -8.66 -3.19
CA VAL A 24 7.38 -9.26 -2.09
C VAL A 24 6.58 -10.48 -2.53
N GLU A 25 6.84 -10.99 -3.73
CA GLU A 25 6.20 -12.18 -4.31
C GLU A 25 4.67 -12.03 -4.45
N TRP A 26 4.20 -10.82 -4.70
CA TRP A 26 2.78 -10.58 -4.94
C TRP A 26 2.43 -10.79 -6.41
N SER A 27 1.45 -11.64 -6.64
CA SER A 27 1.06 -12.08 -8.00
C SER A 27 0.52 -10.95 -8.87
N SER A 28 0.04 -9.85 -8.29
CA SER A 28 -0.33 -8.66 -9.05
C SER A 28 0.83 -8.12 -9.90
N GLY A 29 2.09 -8.40 -9.49
CA GLY A 29 3.27 -8.01 -10.24
C GLY A 29 3.40 -8.68 -11.60
N HIS A 30 2.63 -9.74 -11.86
CA HIS A 30 2.59 -10.38 -13.18
C HIS A 30 1.66 -9.65 -14.15
N PHE A 31 1.00 -8.59 -13.70
CA PHE A 31 0.08 -7.78 -14.51
C PHE A 31 0.49 -6.30 -14.48
N PRO A 32 1.74 -5.98 -14.85
CA PRO A 32 2.23 -4.60 -14.68
C PRO A 32 1.47 -3.59 -15.54
N ASP A 33 0.97 -4.00 -16.70
CA ASP A 33 0.12 -3.16 -17.55
C ASP A 33 -1.17 -2.74 -16.82
N LYS A 34 -1.76 -3.67 -16.06
CA LYS A 34 -2.96 -3.38 -15.27
C LYS A 34 -2.63 -2.53 -14.04
N LEU A 35 -1.49 -2.78 -13.42
CA LEU A 35 -1.05 -1.98 -12.27
C LEU A 35 -0.86 -0.51 -12.65
N VAL A 36 -0.30 -0.23 -13.82
CA VAL A 36 -0.14 1.16 -14.28
C VAL A 36 -1.50 1.87 -14.33
N ILE A 37 -2.52 1.21 -14.86
CA ILE A 37 -3.88 1.77 -14.94
C ILE A 37 -4.47 1.90 -13.53
N ALA A 38 -4.31 0.88 -12.70
CA ALA A 38 -4.84 0.90 -11.34
C ALA A 38 -4.28 2.08 -10.53
N MET A 39 -2.98 2.36 -10.64
CA MET A 39 -2.36 3.46 -9.90
C MET A 39 -2.90 4.82 -10.32
N LYS A 40 -3.27 4.97 -11.59
CA LYS A 40 -3.93 6.20 -12.05
C LYS A 40 -5.33 6.36 -11.49
N ASN A 41 -6.00 5.25 -11.19
CA ASN A 41 -7.40 5.25 -10.76
C ASN A 41 -7.59 5.22 -9.25
N PHE A 42 -6.59 4.77 -8.47
CA PHE A 42 -6.68 4.88 -7.03
C PHE A 42 -6.81 6.33 -6.62
N LYS A 43 -7.70 6.60 -5.67
CA LYS A 43 -7.91 7.96 -5.17
C LYS A 43 -6.65 8.53 -4.54
N THR A 44 -5.95 7.71 -3.76
CA THR A 44 -4.78 8.13 -3.00
C THR A 44 -3.63 7.15 -3.23
N VAL A 45 -2.48 7.67 -3.60
CA VAL A 45 -1.25 6.89 -3.77
C VAL A 45 -0.10 7.67 -3.15
N TYR A 46 0.63 7.03 -2.23
CA TYR A 46 1.91 7.53 -1.74
C TYR A 46 2.99 6.52 -2.08
N SER A 47 4.14 7.01 -2.49
CA SER A 47 5.25 6.15 -2.90
C SER A 47 6.56 6.60 -2.26
N ALA A 48 7.45 5.64 -2.07
CA ALA A 48 8.77 5.83 -1.49
C ALA A 48 9.83 5.48 -2.53
N TRP A 49 10.84 6.34 -2.64
CA TRP A 49 11.84 6.26 -3.69
C TRP A 49 13.25 6.38 -3.11
N ASP A 50 14.13 5.51 -3.58
CA ASP A 50 15.57 5.61 -3.38
C ASP A 50 16.17 6.09 -4.70
N ASN A 51 16.46 7.39 -4.79
CA ASN A 51 16.78 8.04 -6.05
C ASN A 51 15.66 7.82 -7.07
N ASN A 52 15.94 7.13 -8.17
CA ASN A 52 14.94 6.84 -9.20
C ASN A 52 14.28 5.48 -9.05
N LYS A 53 14.57 4.77 -7.95
CA LYS A 53 14.03 3.43 -7.72
C LYS A 53 12.82 3.48 -6.80
N LEU A 54 11.70 2.93 -7.26
CA LEU A 54 10.50 2.76 -6.45
C LEU A 54 10.74 1.62 -5.45
N VAL A 55 10.69 1.92 -4.15
CA VAL A 55 11.00 0.93 -3.11
C VAL A 55 9.84 0.65 -2.16
N GLY A 56 8.76 1.40 -2.26
CA GLY A 56 7.57 1.17 -1.45
C GLY A 56 6.41 1.98 -1.95
N MET A 57 5.18 1.56 -1.60
CA MET A 57 4.00 2.35 -1.90
C MET A 57 2.83 1.91 -1.05
N VAL A 58 1.83 2.79 -0.97
CA VAL A 58 0.54 2.51 -0.37
C VAL A 58 -0.54 3.14 -1.24
N CYS A 59 -1.64 2.40 -1.43
CA CYS A 59 -2.77 2.87 -2.23
C CYS A 59 -4.04 2.76 -1.42
N ALA A 60 -4.95 3.71 -1.63
CA ALA A 60 -6.25 3.68 -0.96
C ALA A 60 -7.34 4.18 -1.90
N MET A 61 -8.54 3.67 -1.67
CA MET A 61 -9.76 4.15 -2.29
C MET A 61 -10.71 4.62 -1.19
N ASP A 62 -11.63 5.53 -1.52
CA ASP A 62 -12.53 6.08 -0.51
C ASP A 62 -13.85 6.54 -1.12
N ASP A 63 -14.83 6.80 -0.25
CA ASP A 63 -16.13 7.29 -0.66
C ASP A 63 -16.24 8.82 -0.61
N GLY A 64 -15.14 9.49 -0.34
CA GLY A 64 -15.08 10.94 -0.31
C GLY A 64 -15.48 11.57 1.02
N ILE A 65 -15.95 10.79 2.00
CA ILE A 65 -16.41 11.39 3.26
C ILE A 65 -16.29 10.49 4.50
N MET A 66 -16.59 9.20 4.41
CA MET A 66 -16.71 8.33 5.59
C MET A 66 -15.71 7.21 5.67
N ASN A 67 -15.46 6.54 4.56
CA ASN A 67 -14.73 5.28 4.54
C ASN A 67 -13.54 5.34 3.58
N ALA A 68 -12.40 4.85 4.05
CA ALA A 68 -11.24 4.63 3.20
C ALA A 68 -10.81 3.17 3.32
N TYR A 69 -10.35 2.58 2.22
CA TYR A 69 -9.83 1.22 2.18
C TYR A 69 -8.42 1.25 1.63
N VAL A 70 -7.47 0.81 2.46
CA VAL A 70 -6.06 0.66 2.05
C VAL A 70 -5.93 -0.68 1.34
N HIS A 71 -5.56 -0.66 0.07
CA HIS A 71 -5.53 -1.88 -0.73
C HIS A 71 -4.13 -2.48 -0.82
N TYR A 72 -3.17 -1.70 -1.33
CA TYR A 72 -1.78 -2.15 -1.41
C TYR A 72 -0.94 -1.35 -0.42
N LEU A 73 -0.19 -2.04 0.41
CA LEU A 73 0.93 -1.47 1.16
C LEU A 73 2.07 -2.47 1.06
N LEU A 74 3.13 -2.07 0.42
CA LEU A 74 4.28 -2.96 0.25
C LEU A 74 5.57 -2.16 0.22
N VAL A 75 6.63 -2.80 0.72
CA VAL A 75 7.98 -2.24 0.75
C VAL A 75 8.95 -3.32 0.29
N ASN A 76 9.85 -2.97 -0.60
CA ASN A 76 10.92 -3.87 -1.02
C ASN A 76 11.68 -4.35 0.22
N PRO A 77 11.84 -5.68 0.41
CA PRO A 77 12.46 -6.23 1.63
C PRO A 77 13.85 -5.67 1.94
N LYS A 78 14.61 -5.27 0.94
CA LYS A 78 15.93 -4.68 1.14
C LYS A 78 15.88 -3.34 1.88
N TYR A 79 14.68 -2.75 1.99
CA TYR A 79 14.47 -1.44 2.61
C TYR A 79 13.62 -1.52 3.88
N HIS A 80 13.32 -2.72 4.40
CA HIS A 80 12.43 -2.88 5.56
C HIS A 80 12.94 -2.21 6.84
N HIS A 81 14.23 -2.00 6.97
CA HIS A 81 14.84 -1.42 8.17
C HIS A 81 14.79 0.12 8.24
N LEU A 82 14.14 0.77 7.27
CA LEU A 82 14.12 2.23 7.14
C LEU A 82 12.79 2.86 7.55
N SER A 83 11.90 2.11 8.17
CA SER A 83 10.58 2.57 8.62
C SER A 83 9.69 3.12 7.49
N ILE A 84 9.89 2.65 6.27
CA ILE A 84 9.13 3.14 5.11
C ILE A 84 7.66 2.78 5.24
N GLY A 85 7.35 1.53 5.62
CA GLY A 85 5.96 1.09 5.80
C GLY A 85 5.22 1.93 6.82
N ARG A 86 5.84 2.21 7.96
CA ARG A 86 5.27 3.06 8.99
C ARG A 86 5.02 4.48 8.48
N THR A 87 5.97 5.04 7.76
CA THR A 87 5.83 6.38 7.19
C THR A 87 4.68 6.45 6.19
N LEU A 88 4.55 5.44 5.34
CA LEU A 88 3.45 5.38 4.37
C LEU A 88 2.09 5.29 5.06
N VAL A 89 1.98 4.46 6.11
CA VAL A 89 0.74 4.36 6.89
C VAL A 89 0.44 5.69 7.59
N ASP A 90 1.43 6.36 8.14
CA ASP A 90 1.23 7.66 8.78
C ASP A 90 0.69 8.70 7.78
N LYS A 91 1.15 8.66 6.54
CA LYS A 91 0.61 9.53 5.48
C LYS A 91 -0.85 9.23 5.18
N ILE A 92 -1.22 7.96 5.13
CA ILE A 92 -2.61 7.54 4.95
C ILE A 92 -3.47 8.00 6.13
N LYS A 93 -3.02 7.80 7.36
CA LYS A 93 -3.75 8.21 8.55
C LYS A 93 -3.97 9.71 8.57
N ASN A 94 -2.96 10.48 8.21
CA ASN A 94 -3.09 11.94 8.15
C ASN A 94 -4.04 12.38 7.05
N HIS A 95 -3.97 11.73 5.89
CA HIS A 95 -4.83 12.05 4.75
C HIS A 95 -6.31 11.83 5.09
N TYR A 96 -6.62 10.75 5.81
CA TYR A 96 -7.98 10.35 6.16
C TYR A 96 -8.37 10.66 7.61
N LYS A 97 -7.69 11.60 8.24
CA LYS A 97 -7.88 11.89 9.68
C LYS A 97 -9.32 12.28 10.05
N ASP A 98 -10.07 12.84 9.09
CA ASP A 98 -11.46 13.28 9.33
C ASP A 98 -12.48 12.23 8.87
N TYR A 99 -12.02 11.09 8.35
CA TYR A 99 -12.91 10.00 7.98
C TYR A 99 -13.29 9.18 9.21
N LEU A 100 -14.44 8.50 9.13
CA LEU A 100 -14.93 7.68 10.24
C LEU A 100 -14.24 6.33 10.33
N ARG A 101 -13.71 5.82 9.21
CA ARG A 101 -13.08 4.51 9.17
C ARG A 101 -12.00 4.42 8.10
N ILE A 102 -10.88 3.82 8.48
CA ILE A 102 -9.86 3.37 7.54
C ILE A 102 -9.76 1.86 7.72
N ALA A 103 -10.00 1.09 6.66
CA ALA A 103 -9.94 -0.37 6.70
C ALA A 103 -8.75 -0.89 5.91
N VAL A 104 -8.21 -2.02 6.33
CA VAL A 104 -7.14 -2.73 5.63
C VAL A 104 -7.37 -4.22 5.79
N ILE A 105 -7.00 -5.01 4.77
CA ILE A 105 -6.92 -6.45 4.89
C ILE A 105 -5.47 -6.81 5.19
N ALA A 106 -5.21 -7.26 6.40
CA ALA A 106 -3.87 -7.60 6.87
C ALA A 106 -3.68 -9.11 6.84
N TYR A 107 -2.58 -9.56 6.25
CA TYR A 107 -2.19 -10.97 6.37
C TYR A 107 -1.77 -11.26 7.80
N ASP A 108 -1.93 -12.52 8.23
CA ASP A 108 -1.70 -12.88 9.62
C ASP A 108 -0.31 -12.48 10.14
N ASP A 109 0.72 -12.62 9.35
CA ASP A 109 2.09 -12.27 9.74
C ASP A 109 2.35 -10.75 9.72
N GLU A 110 1.42 -9.97 9.19
CA GLU A 110 1.50 -8.51 9.14
C GLU A 110 0.66 -7.82 10.22
N MET A 111 -0.14 -8.56 10.95
CA MET A 111 -1.09 -7.98 11.90
C MET A 111 -0.43 -7.12 12.97
N HIS A 112 0.71 -7.57 13.51
CA HIS A 112 1.44 -6.81 14.52
C HIS A 112 1.85 -5.43 14.01
N PHE A 113 2.28 -5.35 12.76
CA PHE A 113 2.64 -4.08 12.15
C PHE A 113 1.46 -3.12 12.15
N TYR A 114 0.29 -3.60 11.68
CA TYR A 114 -0.89 -2.75 11.61
C TYR A 114 -1.41 -2.37 13.00
N GLU A 115 -1.35 -3.27 13.97
CA GLU A 115 -1.74 -2.95 15.34
C GLU A 115 -0.85 -1.86 15.92
N ASN A 116 0.45 -1.90 15.67
CA ASN A 116 1.38 -0.85 16.08
C ASN A 116 1.10 0.49 15.40
N CYS A 117 0.43 0.47 14.25
CA CYS A 117 0.01 1.67 13.54
C CYS A 117 -1.35 2.19 13.99
N GLY A 118 -1.99 1.51 14.95
CA GLY A 118 -3.29 1.95 15.50
C GLY A 118 -4.50 1.23 14.95
N PHE A 119 -4.31 0.26 14.06
CA PHE A 119 -5.42 -0.57 13.57
C PHE A 119 -5.80 -1.60 14.61
N LYS A 120 -7.07 -1.95 14.64
CA LYS A 120 -7.61 -2.99 15.53
C LYS A 120 -8.22 -4.10 14.69
N LYS A 121 -7.96 -5.34 15.08
CA LYS A 121 -8.57 -6.48 14.42
C LYS A 121 -10.08 -6.45 14.62
N ALA A 122 -10.83 -6.61 13.53
CA ALA A 122 -12.29 -6.70 13.60
C ALA A 122 -12.68 -8.01 14.27
N LYS A 123 -13.74 -7.95 15.13
CA LYS A 123 -14.37 -9.13 15.70
C LYS A 123 -15.52 -9.56 14.79
N ASP A 124 -15.73 -10.87 14.68
CA ASP A 124 -16.86 -11.43 13.98
C ASP A 124 -16.96 -11.03 12.51
N ALA A 125 -15.82 -10.70 11.89
CA ALA A 125 -15.75 -10.30 10.49
C ALA A 125 -14.52 -10.92 9.84
N SER A 126 -14.66 -11.31 8.58
CA SER A 126 -13.55 -11.89 7.81
C SER A 126 -13.54 -11.32 6.40
N PRO A 127 -12.36 -11.11 5.82
CA PRO A 127 -12.28 -10.74 4.41
C PRO A 127 -12.77 -11.90 3.55
N MET A 128 -13.55 -11.59 2.51
CA MET A 128 -14.08 -12.58 1.60
C MET A 128 -13.84 -12.11 0.17
N PHE A 129 -13.46 -13.01 -0.71
CA PHE A 129 -13.05 -12.70 -2.06
C PHE A 129 -13.79 -13.52 -3.10
N ILE A 130 -14.02 -12.92 -4.26
CA ILE A 130 -14.25 -13.63 -5.51
C ILE A 130 -13.00 -13.35 -6.33
N THR A 131 -12.09 -14.32 -6.41
CA THR A 131 -10.80 -14.03 -7.04
C THR A 131 -10.09 -15.28 -7.54
N SER A 132 -9.31 -15.11 -8.60
CA SER A 132 -8.23 -15.99 -8.99
C SER A 132 -6.86 -15.36 -8.70
N LEU A 133 -6.85 -14.15 -8.11
CA LEU A 133 -5.64 -13.38 -7.82
C LEU A 133 -5.63 -13.06 -6.33
N TRP A 134 -4.70 -13.67 -5.58
CA TRP A 134 -4.69 -13.52 -4.11
C TRP A 134 -3.76 -12.41 -3.61
N THR A 135 -2.73 -12.03 -4.38
CA THR A 135 -1.80 -10.98 -3.94
C THR A 135 -1.47 -9.94 -5.02
#